data_08f14ce5746407c422212e5b2e272b64
#
_entry.id   08f14ce5746407c422212e5b2e272b64
#
_cell.length_a   1.000
_cell.length_b   1.000
_cell.length_c   1.000
_cell.angle_alpha   90.00
_cell.angle_beta   90.00
_cell.angle_gamma   90.00
#
_symmetry.space_group_name_H-M   'P 1'
#
loop_
_entity.id
_entity.type
_entity.pdbx_description
1 polymer ?
#
loop_
_entity_poly.entity_id
_entity_poly.type
_entity_poly.pdbx_seq_one_letter_code
_entity_poly.pdbx_strand_id
1 'polypeptide(L)'
;MRKKMQNLITAAVLLTVSVIPLNLFSQVEESFAKKYFNSLPAIKTDNFQRKYRMTTIHINRDLHGAFQNKTRVTGDYTRGFADGHMTWNNVFIAHSDSLEKPFSEGTRQDYIENFSYKPSDNMLSAETFKSFPAHPDNIFARNLIWDMMTFETFAWMYWDSLELNVPYVIRDTGGEFEMAEIGTYNHNVISICWKGITAIDGELCAVIDFTAIDNLITLEMDFMKSKGTEQYWGTTWVSLKTRNIEKAVMYGGVMLDCEIRGLPQNYLAKTVRELYVEPIK
;
A
#
# COMPACT_ATOMS: atom_id res chain seq x y z
N MET A 1 -43.86 -4.30 -29.57
CA MET A 1 -43.36 -3.08 -28.92
C MET A 1 -43.55 -3.06 -27.39
N ARG A 2 -44.70 -3.42 -26.80
CA ARG A 2 -44.92 -3.40 -25.32
C ARG A 2 -43.97 -4.27 -24.48
N LYS A 3 -43.61 -5.49 -24.92
CA LYS A 3 -42.67 -6.35 -24.17
C LYS A 3 -41.23 -5.84 -24.09
N LYS A 4 -40.73 -5.13 -25.11
CA LYS A 4 -39.39 -4.50 -25.08
C LYS A 4 -39.32 -3.29 -24.12
N MET A 5 -40.41 -2.56 -23.99
CA MET A 5 -40.47 -1.42 -23.08
C MET A 5 -40.57 -1.84 -21.61
N GLN A 6 -41.27 -2.96 -21.31
CA GLN A 6 -41.26 -3.51 -19.94
C GLN A 6 -39.90 -3.98 -19.48
N ASN A 7 -39.10 -4.64 -20.35
CA ASN A 7 -37.75 -5.07 -20.02
C ASN A 7 -36.77 -3.90 -19.82
N LEU A 8 -36.98 -2.77 -20.54
CA LEU A 8 -36.17 -1.57 -20.34
C LEU A 8 -36.48 -0.88 -18.99
N ILE A 9 -37.74 -0.85 -18.58
CA ILE A 9 -38.16 -0.26 -17.30
C ILE A 9 -37.65 -1.12 -16.14
N THR A 10 -37.68 -2.46 -16.26
CA THR A 10 -37.20 -3.37 -15.23
C THR A 10 -35.63 -3.29 -15.11
N ALA A 11 -34.94 -3.14 -16.21
CA ALA A 11 -33.47 -2.94 -16.20
C ALA A 11 -33.07 -1.56 -15.61
N ALA A 12 -33.86 -0.50 -15.89
CA ALA A 12 -33.61 0.81 -15.33
C ALA A 12 -33.88 0.86 -13.80
N VAL A 13 -34.91 0.15 -13.33
CA VAL A 13 -35.23 0.06 -11.89
C VAL A 13 -34.18 -0.79 -11.15
N LEU A 14 -33.68 -1.85 -11.75
CA LEU A 14 -32.57 -2.66 -11.17
C LEU A 14 -31.23 -1.89 -11.12
N LEU A 15 -30.94 -1.03 -12.12
CA LEU A 15 -29.73 -0.19 -12.09
C LEU A 15 -29.84 0.95 -11.06
N THR A 16 -31.02 1.47 -10.78
CA THR A 16 -31.21 2.54 -9.79
C THR A 16 -31.20 2.02 -8.36
N VAL A 17 -31.56 0.75 -8.12
CA VAL A 17 -31.49 0.14 -6.77
C VAL A 17 -30.06 -0.28 -6.40
N SER A 18 -29.21 -0.56 -7.38
CA SER A 18 -27.79 -0.90 -7.13
C SER A 18 -26.88 0.32 -6.87
N VAL A 19 -27.40 1.54 -6.99
CA VAL A 19 -26.69 2.81 -6.72
C VAL A 19 -27.25 3.54 -5.48
N ILE A 20 -28.02 2.85 -4.63
CA ILE A 20 -28.19 3.39 -3.27
C ILE A 20 -26.83 3.21 -2.59
N PRO A 21 -26.06 4.31 -2.41
CA PRO A 21 -24.77 4.18 -1.80
C PRO A 21 -24.98 3.65 -0.39
N LEU A 22 -24.31 2.57 -0.07
CA LEU A 22 -24.10 2.07 1.30
C LEU A 22 -23.43 3.16 2.20
N ASN A 23 -23.27 4.38 1.70
CA ASN A 23 -22.71 5.55 2.37
C ASN A 23 -23.65 6.19 3.40
N LEU A 24 -24.87 5.70 3.58
CA LEU A 24 -25.82 6.27 4.54
C LEU A 24 -25.51 5.96 6.02
N PHE A 25 -24.50 5.15 6.30
CA PHE A 25 -24.23 4.73 7.69
C PHE A 25 -22.92 5.24 8.29
N SER A 26 -22.12 6.10 7.62
CA SER A 26 -20.83 6.54 8.15
C SER A 26 -20.54 8.03 8.06
N GLN A 27 -21.46 8.89 7.64
CA GLN A 27 -21.22 10.32 7.71
C GLN A 27 -21.54 10.82 9.13
N VAL A 28 -20.53 10.83 9.97
CA VAL A 28 -20.53 11.70 11.15
C VAL A 28 -20.75 13.12 10.65
N GLU A 29 -21.61 13.91 11.31
CA GLU A 29 -21.81 15.32 10.94
C GLU A 29 -20.45 16.02 10.84
N GLU A 30 -20.25 16.78 9.78
CA GLU A 30 -18.98 17.46 9.50
C GLU A 30 -18.53 18.33 10.69
N SER A 31 -19.45 19.01 11.35
CA SER A 31 -19.22 19.82 12.52
C SER A 31 -18.67 19.01 13.71
N PHE A 32 -19.23 17.82 13.94
CA PHE A 32 -18.77 16.91 14.99
C PHE A 32 -17.39 16.36 14.67
N ALA A 33 -17.18 15.88 13.42
CA ALA A 33 -15.92 15.36 12.97
C ALA A 33 -14.80 16.41 13.07
N LYS A 34 -15.03 17.64 12.59
CA LYS A 34 -14.07 18.75 12.70
C LYS A 34 -13.78 19.12 14.15
N LYS A 35 -14.80 19.24 14.99
CA LYS A 35 -14.63 19.56 16.41
C LYS A 35 -13.81 18.48 17.12
N TYR A 36 -14.11 17.22 16.87
CA TYR A 36 -13.41 16.09 17.48
C TYR A 36 -11.96 16.03 17.00
N PHE A 37 -11.72 16.15 15.70
CA PHE A 37 -10.40 16.12 15.10
C PHE A 37 -9.50 17.25 15.61
N ASN A 38 -10.03 18.47 15.70
CA ASN A 38 -9.29 19.63 16.20
C ASN A 38 -9.03 19.58 17.71
N SER A 39 -9.77 18.76 18.46
CA SER A 39 -9.57 18.60 19.91
C SER A 39 -8.50 17.55 20.25
N LEU A 40 -7.98 16.83 19.26
CA LEU A 40 -7.03 15.75 19.48
C LEU A 40 -5.64 16.31 19.84
N PRO A 41 -4.96 15.72 20.82
CA PRO A 41 -3.60 16.12 21.16
C PRO A 41 -2.66 15.85 19.99
N ALA A 42 -1.57 16.59 19.92
CA ALA A 42 -0.48 16.33 18.97
C ALA A 42 -0.02 14.87 19.05
N ILE A 43 0.35 14.31 17.91
CA ILE A 43 0.77 12.90 17.81
C ILE A 43 2.02 12.70 18.67
N LYS A 44 1.91 11.84 19.67
CA LYS A 44 3.05 11.27 20.39
C LYS A 44 3.27 9.87 19.85
N THR A 45 4.09 9.76 18.81
CA THR A 45 4.38 8.50 18.14
C THR A 45 5.30 7.57 18.93
N ASP A 46 5.87 8.02 20.05
CA ASP A 46 7.15 7.50 20.53
C ASP A 46 7.06 6.45 21.62
N ASN A 47 5.88 6.13 22.17
CA ASN A 47 5.82 5.36 23.41
C ASN A 47 4.97 4.09 23.38
N PHE A 48 4.37 3.70 22.26
CA PHE A 48 3.57 2.48 22.20
C PHE A 48 4.16 1.48 21.22
N GLN A 49 4.66 0.37 21.78
CA GLN A 49 5.02 -0.77 20.97
C GLN A 49 3.76 -1.37 20.36
N ARG A 50 3.68 -1.38 19.04
CA ARG A 50 2.57 -1.96 18.28
C ARG A 50 3.12 -2.96 17.26
N LYS A 51 2.46 -4.10 17.19
CA LYS A 51 2.79 -5.15 16.21
C LYS A 51 1.73 -5.21 15.14
N TYR A 52 2.16 -5.41 13.90
CA TYR A 52 1.30 -5.54 12.73
C TYR A 52 1.67 -6.77 11.94
N ARG A 53 0.68 -7.44 11.38
CA ARG A 53 0.85 -8.34 10.25
C ARG A 53 0.64 -7.58 8.97
N MET A 54 1.64 -7.57 8.10
CA MET A 54 1.51 -7.06 6.75
C MET A 54 1.46 -8.22 5.76
N THR A 55 0.56 -8.13 4.80
CA THR A 55 0.43 -9.08 3.69
C THR A 55 0.40 -8.31 2.38
N THR A 56 1.27 -8.68 1.46
CA THR A 56 1.27 -8.16 0.09
C THR A 56 1.07 -9.31 -0.89
N ILE A 57 0.16 -9.13 -1.85
CA ILE A 57 -0.09 -10.07 -2.94
C ILE A 57 0.28 -9.37 -4.25
N HIS A 58 1.17 -9.98 -5.01
CA HIS A 58 1.54 -9.57 -6.36
C HIS A 58 0.94 -10.53 -7.35
N ILE A 59 0.17 -10.05 -8.31
CA ILE A 59 -0.46 -10.84 -9.37
C ILE A 59 0.15 -10.40 -10.70
N ASN A 60 0.98 -11.23 -11.29
CA ASN A 60 1.63 -10.95 -12.54
C ASN A 60 0.77 -11.39 -13.72
N ARG A 61 0.70 -10.54 -14.73
CA ARG A 61 -0.05 -10.74 -15.95
C ARG A 61 0.82 -10.38 -17.15
N ASP A 62 0.54 -11.00 -18.28
CA ASP A 62 1.13 -10.61 -19.55
C ASP A 62 0.45 -9.36 -20.14
N LEU A 63 0.93 -8.93 -21.32
CA LEU A 63 0.40 -7.79 -22.07
C LEU A 63 -1.11 -7.91 -22.39
N HIS A 64 -1.59 -9.14 -22.57
CA HIS A 64 -3.00 -9.42 -22.90
C HIS A 64 -3.88 -9.57 -21.65
N GLY A 65 -3.28 -9.41 -20.45
CA GLY A 65 -3.97 -9.54 -19.18
C GLY A 65 -4.11 -10.99 -18.69
N ALA A 66 -3.52 -11.98 -19.40
CA ALA A 66 -3.53 -13.33 -18.95
C ALA A 66 -2.66 -13.52 -17.71
N PHE A 67 -3.18 -14.29 -16.75
CA PHE A 67 -2.48 -14.60 -15.51
C PHE A 67 -1.19 -15.39 -15.78
N GLN A 68 -0.11 -15.02 -15.12
CA GLN A 68 1.18 -15.69 -15.18
C GLN A 68 1.49 -16.43 -13.88
N ASN A 69 1.54 -15.70 -12.79
CA ASN A 69 1.78 -16.22 -11.45
C ASN A 69 1.31 -15.21 -10.40
N LYS A 70 1.28 -15.65 -9.14
CA LYS A 70 1.07 -14.75 -7.99
C LYS A 70 2.06 -15.07 -6.88
N THR A 71 2.49 -14.02 -6.19
CA THR A 71 3.39 -14.11 -5.04
C THR A 71 2.73 -13.45 -3.85
N ARG A 72 2.73 -14.10 -2.70
CA ARG A 72 2.31 -13.54 -1.43
C ARG A 72 3.52 -13.36 -0.52
N VAL A 73 3.68 -12.18 0.02
CA VAL A 73 4.66 -11.86 1.06
C VAL A 73 3.93 -11.52 2.33
N THR A 74 4.33 -12.11 3.43
CA THR A 74 3.79 -11.78 4.76
C THR A 74 4.93 -11.46 5.70
N GLY A 75 4.73 -10.55 6.64
CA GLY A 75 5.73 -10.23 7.66
C GLY A 75 5.11 -9.60 8.89
N ASP A 76 5.78 -9.75 10.01
CA ASP A 76 5.42 -9.13 11.27
C ASP A 76 6.30 -7.89 11.50
N TYR A 77 5.68 -6.74 11.55
CA TYR A 77 6.30 -5.44 11.78
C TYR A 77 6.03 -4.99 13.22
N THR A 78 7.07 -4.59 13.93
CA THR A 78 6.95 -4.03 15.28
C THR A 78 7.54 -2.62 15.28
N ARG A 79 6.77 -1.66 15.78
CA ARG A 79 7.17 -0.26 15.97
C ARG A 79 7.03 0.17 17.42
N GLY A 80 7.58 1.36 17.72
CA GLY A 80 7.42 1.98 19.02
C GLY A 80 8.39 1.47 20.09
N PHE A 81 9.56 0.98 19.68
CA PHE A 81 10.64 0.75 20.63
C PHE A 81 11.14 2.08 21.23
N ALA A 82 11.54 2.06 22.48
CA ALA A 82 11.95 3.27 23.21
C ALA A 82 13.14 4.02 22.56
N ASP A 83 13.93 3.33 21.77
CA ASP A 83 15.05 3.90 21.00
C ASP A 83 14.68 4.36 19.60
N GLY A 84 13.39 4.24 19.23
CA GLY A 84 12.85 4.64 17.95
C GLY A 84 13.10 3.66 16.79
N HIS A 85 13.57 2.44 17.09
CA HIS A 85 13.71 1.41 16.07
C HIS A 85 12.38 0.76 15.70
N MET A 86 12.33 0.26 14.47
CA MET A 86 11.32 -0.64 13.93
C MET A 86 11.97 -1.99 13.64
N THR A 87 11.21 -3.08 13.71
CA THR A 87 11.77 -4.42 13.48
C THR A 87 10.83 -5.28 12.67
N TRP A 88 11.38 -6.05 11.74
CA TRP A 88 10.70 -7.06 10.97
C TRP A 88 11.07 -8.47 11.42
N ASN A 89 10.06 -9.34 11.46
CA ASN A 89 10.19 -10.75 11.81
C ASN A 89 9.20 -11.58 11.01
N ASN A 90 9.39 -12.90 10.99
CA ASN A 90 8.46 -13.86 10.41
C ASN A 90 8.07 -13.51 8.95
N VAL A 91 9.06 -13.12 8.14
CA VAL A 91 8.81 -12.82 6.74
C VAL A 91 8.82 -14.11 5.93
N PHE A 92 7.74 -14.34 5.18
CA PHE A 92 7.54 -15.50 4.31
C PHE A 92 7.16 -15.06 2.91
N ILE A 93 7.71 -15.75 1.91
CA ILE A 93 7.36 -15.59 0.50
C ILE A 93 6.77 -16.90 -0.01
N ALA A 94 5.58 -16.84 -0.60
CA ALA A 94 4.86 -17.97 -1.15
C ALA A 94 4.41 -17.69 -2.58
N HIS A 95 4.50 -18.68 -3.46
CA HIS A 95 4.16 -18.56 -4.87
C HIS A 95 2.97 -19.46 -5.25
N SER A 96 2.31 -19.12 -6.36
CA SER A 96 1.34 -19.99 -7.03
C SER A 96 1.32 -19.69 -8.53
N ASP A 97 1.25 -20.72 -9.33
CA ASP A 97 1.10 -20.69 -10.78
C ASP A 97 -0.37 -20.70 -11.24
N SER A 98 -1.30 -20.57 -10.32
CA SER A 98 -2.73 -20.58 -10.58
C SER A 98 -3.44 -19.49 -9.78
N LEU A 99 -4.38 -18.80 -10.45
CA LEU A 99 -5.20 -17.78 -9.78
C LEU A 99 -6.10 -18.40 -8.70
N GLU A 100 -6.66 -19.57 -8.97
CA GLU A 100 -7.67 -20.22 -8.12
C GLU A 100 -7.06 -21.10 -7.03
N LYS A 101 -5.87 -21.66 -7.26
CA LYS A 101 -5.21 -22.51 -6.27
C LYS A 101 -4.66 -21.69 -5.10
N PRO A 102 -4.60 -22.26 -3.90
CA PRO A 102 -3.93 -21.62 -2.76
C PRO A 102 -2.46 -21.38 -3.09
N PHE A 103 -1.83 -20.49 -2.32
CA PHE A 103 -0.37 -20.33 -2.35
C PHE A 103 0.32 -21.60 -1.85
N SER A 104 1.53 -21.84 -2.33
CA SER A 104 2.42 -22.84 -1.73
C SER A 104 2.66 -22.54 -0.23
N GLU A 105 3.25 -23.50 0.47
CA GLU A 105 3.87 -23.22 1.76
C GLU A 105 4.93 -22.13 1.59
N GLY A 106 4.87 -21.08 2.41
CA GLY A 106 5.79 -19.95 2.28
C GLY A 106 7.19 -20.32 2.72
N THR A 107 8.19 -19.84 1.99
CA THR A 107 9.60 -19.94 2.37
C THR A 107 9.96 -18.78 3.29
N ARG A 108 10.46 -19.08 4.49
CA ARG A 108 10.93 -18.07 5.45
C ARG A 108 12.17 -17.36 4.90
N GLN A 109 12.22 -16.06 5.13
CA GLN A 109 13.33 -15.20 4.71
C GLN A 109 14.21 -14.87 5.92
N ASP A 110 15.16 -15.74 6.23
CA ASP A 110 15.98 -15.61 7.47
C ASP A 110 16.84 -14.35 7.50
N TYR A 111 17.21 -13.79 6.34
CA TYR A 111 18.02 -12.57 6.25
C TYR A 111 17.33 -11.31 6.74
N ILE A 112 16.01 -11.31 6.83
CA ILE A 112 15.20 -10.19 7.35
C ILE A 112 14.74 -10.42 8.80
N GLU A 113 15.03 -11.57 9.38
CA GLU A 113 14.67 -11.86 10.77
C GLU A 113 15.43 -10.93 11.72
N ASN A 114 14.69 -10.21 12.56
CA ASN A 114 15.20 -9.14 13.43
C ASN A 114 15.86 -7.97 12.65
N PHE A 115 15.52 -7.80 11.38
CA PHE A 115 15.97 -6.63 10.63
C PHE A 115 15.38 -5.37 11.27
N SER A 116 16.25 -4.52 11.78
CA SER A 116 15.89 -3.35 12.57
C SER A 116 16.47 -2.07 11.99
N TYR A 117 15.68 -1.02 11.97
CA TYR A 117 16.08 0.29 11.46
C TYR A 117 15.35 1.43 12.17
N LYS A 118 15.88 2.64 12.04
CA LYS A 118 15.15 3.88 12.34
C LYS A 118 14.60 4.46 11.05
N PRO A 119 13.31 4.81 10.98
CA PRO A 119 12.74 5.46 9.81
C PRO A 119 13.51 6.74 9.48
N SER A 120 14.03 6.82 8.27
CA SER A 120 14.78 7.98 7.76
C SER A 120 14.95 7.82 6.25
N ASP A 121 15.43 8.87 5.58
CA ASP A 121 15.78 8.84 4.16
C ASP A 121 16.83 7.78 3.82
N ASN A 122 17.65 7.35 4.81
CA ASN A 122 18.61 6.26 4.64
C ASN A 122 17.96 4.91 4.28
N MET A 123 16.66 4.75 4.51
CA MET A 123 15.92 3.55 4.10
C MET A 123 15.84 3.36 2.58
N LEU A 124 16.25 4.35 1.81
CA LEU A 124 16.41 4.28 0.36
C LEU A 124 17.85 3.99 -0.07
N SER A 125 18.80 3.89 0.87
CA SER A 125 20.21 3.63 0.55
C SER A 125 20.50 2.13 0.47
N ALA A 126 21.46 1.75 -0.39
CA ALA A 126 21.96 0.40 -0.50
C ALA A 126 22.57 -0.13 0.80
N GLU A 127 23.24 0.73 1.56
CA GLU A 127 23.89 0.37 2.82
C GLU A 127 22.90 -0.24 3.83
N THR A 128 21.65 0.25 3.84
CA THR A 128 20.59 -0.29 4.70
C THR A 128 20.28 -1.76 4.37
N PHE A 129 20.37 -2.14 3.11
CA PHE A 129 20.04 -3.48 2.61
C PHE A 129 21.25 -4.34 2.25
N LYS A 130 22.45 -3.96 2.66
CA LYS A 130 23.69 -4.70 2.33
C LYS A 130 23.71 -6.15 2.81
N SER A 131 22.94 -6.47 3.84
CA SER A 131 22.81 -7.85 4.35
C SER A 131 21.81 -8.70 3.55
N PHE A 132 21.03 -8.09 2.66
CA PHE A 132 20.06 -8.81 1.85
C PHE A 132 20.79 -9.54 0.71
N PRO A 133 20.43 -10.80 0.43
CA PRO A 133 21.09 -11.60 -0.61
C PRO A 133 20.82 -11.03 -2.00
N ALA A 134 21.73 -11.23 -2.92
CA ALA A 134 21.55 -10.91 -4.33
C ALA A 134 20.62 -11.94 -5.00
N HIS A 135 19.35 -12.02 -4.58
CA HIS A 135 18.33 -12.94 -5.07
C HIS A 135 17.13 -12.15 -5.60
N PRO A 136 16.46 -12.57 -6.68
CA PRO A 136 15.28 -11.88 -7.23
C PRO A 136 14.18 -11.61 -6.21
N ASP A 137 13.94 -12.52 -5.28
CA ASP A 137 12.91 -12.37 -4.25
C ASP A 137 13.20 -11.29 -3.21
N ASN A 138 14.45 -10.83 -3.13
CA ASN A 138 14.84 -9.73 -2.25
C ASN A 138 14.01 -8.46 -2.49
N ILE A 139 13.60 -8.19 -3.73
CA ILE A 139 12.75 -7.03 -4.05
C ILE A 139 11.41 -7.08 -3.30
N PHE A 140 10.84 -8.25 -3.10
CA PHE A 140 9.58 -8.40 -2.36
C PHE A 140 9.73 -8.04 -0.87
N ALA A 141 10.86 -8.41 -0.25
CA ALA A 141 11.14 -8.05 1.13
C ALA A 141 11.42 -6.55 1.29
N ARG A 142 12.13 -5.91 0.36
CA ARG A 142 12.35 -4.46 0.34
C ARG A 142 11.01 -3.71 0.15
N ASN A 143 10.19 -4.16 -0.79
CA ASN A 143 8.87 -3.58 -1.02
C ASN A 143 7.99 -3.64 0.23
N LEU A 144 8.01 -4.76 0.98
CA LEU A 144 7.28 -4.88 2.23
C LEU A 144 7.63 -3.76 3.22
N ILE A 145 8.92 -3.43 3.33
CA ILE A 145 9.43 -2.37 4.21
C ILE A 145 8.98 -0.99 3.70
N TRP A 146 9.21 -0.69 2.42
CA TRP A 146 8.86 0.61 1.83
C TRP A 146 7.35 0.86 1.81
N ASP A 147 6.56 -0.17 1.55
CA ASP A 147 5.09 -0.09 1.58
C ASP A 147 4.58 0.23 3.00
N MET A 148 5.18 -0.36 4.05
CA MET A 148 4.81 -0.01 5.42
C MET A 148 5.16 1.44 5.75
N MET A 149 6.33 1.92 5.33
CA MET A 149 6.70 3.33 5.46
C MET A 149 5.73 4.25 4.71
N THR A 150 5.24 3.82 3.56
CA THR A 150 4.22 4.55 2.78
C THR A 150 2.90 4.67 3.56
N PHE A 151 2.42 3.59 4.16
CA PHE A 151 1.24 3.64 5.03
C PHE A 151 1.43 4.57 6.21
N GLU A 152 2.57 4.53 6.89
CA GLU A 152 2.88 5.42 8.01
C GLU A 152 2.95 6.89 7.57
N THR A 153 3.54 7.17 6.42
CA THR A 153 3.59 8.51 5.84
C THR A 153 2.19 9.09 5.63
N PHE A 154 1.29 8.33 5.00
CA PHE A 154 -0.08 8.78 4.75
C PHE A 154 -0.94 8.83 6.01
N ALA A 155 -0.66 7.99 7.00
CA ALA A 155 -1.38 8.02 8.26
C ALA A 155 -1.03 9.24 9.12
N TRP A 156 0.22 9.76 9.05
CA TRP A 156 0.70 10.72 10.05
C TRP A 156 1.36 11.98 9.52
N MET A 157 2.16 11.91 8.44
CA MET A 157 2.97 13.06 8.00
C MET A 157 2.12 14.29 7.66
N TYR A 158 0.95 14.07 7.08
CA TYR A 158 0.09 15.14 6.60
C TYR A 158 -1.11 15.41 7.49
N TRP A 159 -1.17 14.78 8.66
CA TRP A 159 -2.33 14.82 9.55
C TRP A 159 -2.86 16.22 9.82
N ASP A 160 -1.98 17.16 10.17
CA ASP A 160 -2.35 18.53 10.52
C ASP A 160 -2.81 19.38 9.31
N SER A 161 -2.59 18.87 8.10
CA SER A 161 -3.01 19.51 6.84
C SER A 161 -4.34 18.96 6.30
N LEU A 162 -4.92 17.93 6.95
CA LEU A 162 -6.13 17.29 6.46
C LEU A 162 -7.39 18.02 6.89
N GLU A 163 -8.28 18.28 5.94
CA GLU A 163 -9.63 18.74 6.17
C GLU A 163 -10.65 17.69 5.69
N LEU A 164 -11.81 17.62 6.36
CA LEU A 164 -12.83 16.65 6.02
C LEU A 164 -13.33 16.81 4.58
N ASN A 165 -13.21 15.75 3.78
CA ASN A 165 -13.60 15.69 2.37
C ASN A 165 -12.89 16.69 1.43
N VAL A 166 -11.80 17.32 1.89
CA VAL A 166 -10.97 18.18 1.06
C VAL A 166 -9.69 17.44 0.70
N PRO A 167 -9.42 17.17 -0.58
CA PRO A 167 -8.17 16.54 -0.98
C PRO A 167 -6.97 17.45 -0.73
N TYR A 168 -6.00 16.96 0.01
CA TYR A 168 -4.68 17.55 0.12
C TYR A 168 -3.81 16.99 -1.00
N VAL A 169 -3.45 17.83 -1.97
CA VAL A 169 -2.74 17.39 -3.19
C VAL A 169 -1.30 17.88 -3.15
N ILE A 170 -0.37 16.94 -3.24
CA ILE A 170 1.06 17.19 -3.36
C ILE A 170 1.44 16.96 -4.82
N ARG A 171 2.00 17.99 -5.45
CA ARG A 171 2.57 17.95 -6.80
C ARG A 171 4.05 18.20 -6.67
N ASP A 172 4.84 17.47 -7.44
CA ASP A 172 6.30 17.57 -7.39
C ASP A 172 6.84 17.28 -5.96
N THR A 173 6.93 16.01 -5.63
CA THR A 173 7.36 15.55 -4.30
C THR A 173 8.87 15.66 -4.05
N GLY A 174 9.59 16.43 -4.86
CA GLY A 174 11.03 16.69 -4.69
C GLY A 174 11.93 15.93 -5.65
N GLY A 175 11.38 15.34 -6.71
CA GLY A 175 12.16 14.72 -7.76
C GLY A 175 12.29 13.19 -7.65
N GLU A 176 13.27 12.70 -8.38
CA GLU A 176 13.62 11.28 -8.43
C GLU A 176 14.47 10.91 -7.20
N PHE A 177 14.16 9.78 -6.59
CA PHE A 177 14.95 9.21 -5.51
C PHE A 177 15.40 7.78 -5.84
N GLU A 178 16.57 7.44 -5.35
CA GLU A 178 17.15 6.11 -5.53
C GLU A 178 16.45 5.07 -4.65
N MET A 179 16.35 3.86 -5.17
CA MET A 179 15.81 2.70 -4.46
C MET A 179 16.92 1.69 -4.16
N ALA A 180 17.82 2.01 -3.23
CA ALA A 180 18.83 1.09 -2.73
C ALA A 180 19.63 0.40 -3.86
N GLU A 181 20.13 1.16 -4.83
CA GLU A 181 20.91 0.72 -6.01
C GLU A 181 20.17 -0.24 -6.98
N ILE A 182 18.88 -0.47 -6.81
CA ILE A 182 18.11 -1.29 -7.75
C ILE A 182 17.34 -0.46 -8.77
N GLY A 183 17.38 0.86 -8.68
CA GLY A 183 16.71 1.76 -9.61
C GLY A 183 16.30 3.09 -9.00
N THR A 184 15.40 3.77 -9.67
CA THR A 184 14.87 5.07 -9.25
C THR A 184 13.35 5.09 -9.25
N TYR A 185 12.80 5.99 -8.44
CA TYR A 185 11.37 6.21 -8.31
C TYR A 185 11.05 7.69 -8.22
N ASN A 186 9.98 8.11 -8.86
CA ASN A 186 9.49 9.49 -8.81
C ASN A 186 7.97 9.52 -8.62
N HIS A 187 7.53 10.19 -7.55
CA HIS A 187 6.12 10.50 -7.34
C HIS A 187 5.76 11.79 -8.05
N ASN A 188 4.78 11.75 -8.96
CA ASN A 188 4.32 12.97 -9.63
C ASN A 188 3.15 13.63 -8.92
N VAL A 189 2.12 12.86 -8.56
CA VAL A 189 0.94 13.40 -7.90
C VAL A 189 0.49 12.46 -6.79
N ILE A 190 0.46 12.98 -5.57
CA ILE A 190 -0.11 12.32 -4.42
C ILE A 190 -1.34 13.12 -3.96
N SER A 191 -2.45 12.45 -3.68
CA SER A 191 -3.64 13.05 -3.08
C SER A 191 -4.01 12.28 -1.83
N ILE A 192 -4.21 12.98 -0.73
CA ILE A 192 -4.60 12.43 0.57
C ILE A 192 -5.88 13.13 1.01
N CYS A 193 -6.85 12.39 1.52
CA CYS A 193 -8.13 12.96 1.90
C CYS A 193 -8.69 12.29 3.16
N TRP A 194 -8.96 13.07 4.18
CA TRP A 194 -9.73 12.58 5.31
C TRP A 194 -11.22 12.47 4.92
N LYS A 195 -11.77 11.25 4.91
CA LYS A 195 -13.13 10.94 4.43
C LYS A 195 -14.18 10.93 5.53
N GLY A 196 -13.79 10.75 6.77
CA GLY A 196 -14.71 10.66 7.88
C GLY A 196 -14.15 9.87 9.05
N ILE A 197 -15.06 9.47 9.94
CA ILE A 197 -14.77 8.67 11.12
C ILE A 197 -15.59 7.39 11.07
N THR A 198 -14.99 6.25 11.40
CA THR A 198 -15.67 4.98 11.55
C THR A 198 -15.16 4.25 12.79
N ALA A 199 -15.77 3.12 13.14
CA ALA A 199 -15.29 2.26 14.21
C ALA A 199 -14.71 0.96 13.66
N ILE A 200 -13.52 0.59 14.12
CA ILE A 200 -12.88 -0.71 13.89
C ILE A 200 -12.75 -1.41 15.24
N ASP A 201 -13.40 -2.55 15.42
CA ASP A 201 -13.42 -3.31 16.69
C ASP A 201 -13.76 -2.43 17.93
N GLY A 202 -14.61 -1.41 17.74
CA GLY A 202 -15.00 -0.46 18.80
C GLY A 202 -14.06 0.74 18.99
N GLU A 203 -12.93 0.79 18.31
CA GLU A 203 -12.02 1.94 18.28
C GLU A 203 -12.45 2.95 17.21
N LEU A 204 -12.62 4.22 17.58
CA LEU A 204 -12.94 5.29 16.62
C LEU A 204 -11.70 5.65 15.81
N CYS A 205 -11.83 5.58 14.49
CA CYS A 205 -10.74 5.81 13.55
C CYS A 205 -11.10 6.90 12.54
N ALA A 206 -10.13 7.76 12.23
CA ALA A 206 -10.18 8.57 11.03
C ALA A 206 -9.97 7.67 9.81
N VAL A 207 -10.77 7.88 8.77
CA VAL A 207 -10.67 7.20 7.48
C VAL A 207 -9.90 8.11 6.53
N ILE A 208 -8.68 7.73 6.19
CA ILE A 208 -7.80 8.52 5.33
C ILE A 208 -7.57 7.76 4.03
N ASP A 209 -8.13 8.28 2.93
CA ASP A 209 -7.88 7.76 1.59
C ASP A 209 -6.65 8.44 0.99
N PHE A 210 -5.90 7.70 0.20
CA PHE A 210 -4.77 8.22 -0.56
C PHE A 210 -4.74 7.64 -1.97
N THR A 211 -4.17 8.41 -2.89
CA THR A 211 -3.83 7.99 -4.25
C THR A 211 -2.48 8.55 -4.65
N ALA A 212 -1.70 7.77 -5.39
CA ALA A 212 -0.50 8.24 -6.06
C ALA A 212 -0.55 7.77 -7.52
N ILE A 213 -0.48 8.69 -8.44
CA ILE A 213 -0.64 8.45 -9.87
C ILE A 213 0.54 9.02 -10.67
N ASP A 214 0.73 8.45 -11.86
CA ASP A 214 1.81 8.85 -12.78
C ASP A 214 3.22 8.74 -12.18
N ASN A 215 3.40 7.81 -11.23
CA ASN A 215 4.71 7.57 -10.65
C ASN A 215 5.59 6.88 -11.69
N LEU A 216 6.81 7.38 -11.85
CA LEU A 216 7.78 6.78 -12.74
C LEU A 216 8.69 5.84 -11.96
N ILE A 217 8.99 4.69 -12.54
CA ILE A 217 9.87 3.69 -11.96
C ILE A 217 10.87 3.22 -13.01
N THR A 218 12.14 3.18 -12.63
CA THR A 218 13.22 2.56 -13.40
C THR A 218 13.92 1.56 -12.51
N LEU A 219 14.10 0.32 -13.00
CA LEU A 219 14.86 -0.72 -12.29
C LEU A 219 16.10 -1.09 -13.11
N GLU A 220 17.22 -1.21 -12.42
CA GLU A 220 18.49 -1.66 -12.97
C GLU A 220 19.07 -2.76 -12.09
N MET A 221 19.03 -3.97 -12.59
CA MET A 221 19.60 -5.16 -11.95
C MET A 221 20.50 -5.89 -12.93
N ASP A 222 21.42 -6.71 -12.45
CA ASP A 222 22.40 -7.41 -13.29
C ASP A 222 21.80 -8.20 -14.45
N PHE A 223 20.59 -8.73 -14.26
CA PHE A 223 19.89 -9.57 -15.25
C PHE A 223 18.77 -8.85 -16.00
N MET A 224 18.36 -7.64 -15.56
CA MET A 224 17.21 -6.94 -16.11
C MET A 224 17.35 -5.42 -15.96
N LYS A 225 16.98 -4.70 -17.01
CA LYS A 225 16.65 -3.28 -16.96
C LYS A 225 15.19 -3.09 -17.25
N SER A 226 14.52 -2.21 -16.54
CA SER A 226 13.13 -1.90 -16.83
C SER A 226 12.80 -0.45 -16.53
N LYS A 227 11.78 0.05 -17.21
CA LYS A 227 11.19 1.36 -16.96
C LYS A 227 9.68 1.29 -17.15
N GLY A 228 8.98 2.11 -16.41
CA GLY A 228 7.53 2.16 -16.56
C GLY A 228 6.86 3.04 -15.53
N THR A 229 5.63 2.69 -15.22
CA THR A 229 4.79 3.48 -14.33
C THR A 229 4.18 2.61 -13.24
N GLU A 230 3.99 3.20 -12.09
CA GLU A 230 3.18 2.67 -11.01
C GLU A 230 2.07 3.66 -10.64
N GLN A 231 0.93 3.13 -10.27
CA GLN A 231 -0.11 3.88 -9.59
C GLN A 231 -0.69 3.04 -8.46
N TYR A 232 -1.02 3.70 -7.35
CA TYR A 232 -1.61 3.01 -6.21
C TYR A 232 -2.62 3.92 -5.49
N TRP A 233 -3.54 3.28 -4.79
CA TRP A 233 -4.55 3.93 -3.97
C TRP A 233 -4.92 3.04 -2.80
N GLY A 234 -5.41 3.65 -1.76
CA GLY A 234 -5.76 2.89 -0.57
C GLY A 234 -6.44 3.72 0.50
N THR A 235 -6.65 3.06 1.64
CA THR A 235 -7.28 3.65 2.81
C THR A 235 -6.53 3.20 4.05
N THR A 236 -6.27 4.14 4.96
CA THR A 236 -5.71 3.88 6.28
C THR A 236 -6.72 4.32 7.33
N TRP A 237 -6.98 3.45 8.30
CA TRP A 237 -7.82 3.73 9.47
C TRP A 237 -6.92 4.00 10.67
N VAL A 238 -6.93 5.23 11.15
CA VAL A 238 -6.04 5.69 12.22
C VAL A 238 -6.86 5.99 13.46
N SER A 239 -6.55 5.33 14.57
CA SER A 239 -7.22 5.56 15.86
C SER A 239 -7.18 7.02 16.25
N LEU A 240 -8.33 7.58 16.57
CA LEU A 240 -8.44 8.94 17.08
C LEU A 240 -7.90 9.10 18.50
N LYS A 241 -7.78 8.00 19.24
CA LYS A 241 -7.29 7.98 20.62
C LYS A 241 -5.79 7.76 20.70
N THR A 242 -5.28 6.75 19.99
CA THR A 242 -3.87 6.30 20.12
C THR A 242 -3.01 6.73 18.95
N ARG A 243 -3.61 7.14 17.82
CA ARG A 243 -2.96 7.41 16.53
C ARG A 243 -2.32 6.18 15.88
N ASN A 244 -2.55 5.00 16.41
CA ASN A 244 -2.12 3.77 15.77
C ASN A 244 -2.94 3.52 14.48
N ILE A 245 -2.31 2.87 13.52
CA ILE A 245 -3.02 2.30 12.37
C ILE A 245 -3.79 1.09 12.88
N GLU A 246 -5.12 1.10 12.80
CA GLU A 246 -5.97 -0.03 13.19
C GLU A 246 -6.26 -0.94 11.99
N LYS A 247 -6.12 -0.41 10.78
CA LYS A 247 -6.19 -1.14 9.52
C LYS A 247 -5.60 -0.29 8.40
N ALA A 248 -4.97 -0.93 7.42
CA ALA A 248 -4.67 -0.26 6.17
C ALA A 248 -4.82 -1.23 5.00
N VAL A 249 -5.26 -0.71 3.86
CA VAL A 249 -5.32 -1.44 2.59
C VAL A 249 -4.77 -0.56 1.48
N MET A 250 -4.05 -1.18 0.54
CA MET A 250 -3.58 -0.51 -0.67
C MET A 250 -3.72 -1.43 -1.86
N TYR A 251 -4.07 -0.85 -2.97
CA TYR A 251 -4.11 -1.52 -4.27
C TYR A 251 -3.20 -0.77 -5.22
N GLY A 252 -2.53 -1.47 -6.11
CA GLY A 252 -1.64 -0.84 -7.06
C GLY A 252 -1.55 -1.59 -8.38
N GLY A 253 -1.09 -0.88 -9.38
CA GLY A 253 -0.77 -1.42 -10.69
C GLY A 253 0.56 -0.91 -11.17
N VAL A 254 1.45 -1.82 -11.52
CA VAL A 254 2.77 -1.54 -12.09
C VAL A 254 2.79 -2.06 -13.50
N MET A 255 3.30 -1.25 -14.44
CA MET A 255 3.53 -1.66 -15.82
C MET A 255 4.97 -1.30 -16.21
N LEU A 256 5.74 -2.30 -16.58
CA LEU A 256 7.16 -2.19 -16.89
C LEU A 256 7.47 -2.72 -18.27
N ASP A 257 8.25 -1.99 -19.04
CA ASP A 257 8.97 -2.48 -20.21
C ASP A 257 10.33 -3.01 -19.76
N CYS A 258 10.51 -4.31 -19.84
CA CYS A 258 11.66 -5.04 -19.30
C CYS A 258 12.57 -5.54 -20.41
N GLU A 259 13.82 -5.12 -20.39
CA GLU A 259 14.93 -5.69 -21.14
C GLU A 259 15.60 -6.76 -20.26
N ILE A 260 15.46 -8.03 -20.61
CA ILE A 260 16.03 -9.16 -19.86
C ILE A 260 17.26 -9.67 -20.59
N ARG A 261 18.39 -9.78 -19.90
CA ARG A 261 19.64 -10.27 -20.47
C ARG A 261 19.45 -11.67 -21.09
N GLY A 262 19.79 -11.81 -22.35
CA GLY A 262 19.69 -13.06 -23.10
C GLY A 262 18.34 -13.30 -23.79
N LEU A 263 17.37 -12.42 -23.65
CA LEU A 263 16.16 -12.44 -24.46
C LEU A 263 16.31 -11.49 -25.68
N PRO A 264 15.79 -11.88 -26.86
CA PRO A 264 15.95 -11.11 -28.09
C PRO A 264 15.04 -9.88 -28.17
N GLN A 265 14.06 -9.77 -27.31
CA GLN A 265 13.08 -8.69 -27.30
C GLN A 265 12.66 -8.32 -25.88
N ASN A 266 12.20 -7.09 -25.73
CA ASN A 266 11.66 -6.63 -24.45
C ASN A 266 10.37 -7.37 -24.08
N TYR A 267 10.17 -7.53 -22.79
CA TYR A 267 8.99 -8.11 -22.20
C TYR A 267 8.19 -7.06 -21.43
N LEU A 268 6.91 -6.90 -21.77
CA LEU A 268 6.03 -6.01 -21.02
C LEU A 268 5.41 -6.77 -19.83
N ALA A 269 5.81 -6.38 -18.62
CA ALA A 269 5.30 -6.93 -17.38
C ALA A 269 4.19 -6.04 -16.81
N LYS A 270 3.10 -6.66 -16.36
CA LYS A 270 2.02 -6.01 -15.62
C LYS A 270 1.81 -6.72 -14.30
N THR A 271 1.95 -5.98 -13.20
CA THR A 271 1.72 -6.50 -11.85
C THR A 271 0.57 -5.74 -11.20
N VAL A 272 -0.42 -6.46 -10.66
CA VAL A 272 -1.43 -5.91 -9.76
C VAL A 272 -1.01 -6.25 -8.34
N ARG A 273 -1.11 -5.29 -7.43
CA ARG A 273 -0.70 -5.42 -6.04
C ARG A 273 -1.90 -5.21 -5.12
N GLU A 274 -1.98 -6.03 -4.06
CA GLU A 274 -2.94 -5.89 -2.98
C GLU A 274 -2.18 -5.98 -1.66
N LEU A 275 -2.36 -4.99 -0.79
CA LEU A 275 -1.63 -4.88 0.47
C LEU A 275 -2.60 -4.71 1.62
N TYR A 276 -2.31 -5.38 2.72
CA TYR A 276 -3.13 -5.36 3.93
C TYR A 276 -2.23 -5.22 5.16
N VAL A 277 -2.60 -4.33 6.07
CA VAL A 277 -1.95 -4.15 7.37
C VAL A 277 -2.99 -4.27 8.46
N GLU A 278 -2.76 -5.17 9.39
CA GLU A 278 -3.64 -5.43 10.52
C GLU A 278 -2.82 -5.56 11.81
N PRO A 279 -3.32 -5.03 12.95
CA PRO A 279 -2.67 -5.23 14.23
C PRO A 279 -2.64 -6.71 14.63
N ILE A 280 -1.53 -7.16 15.18
CA ILE A 280 -1.42 -8.46 15.85
C ILE A 280 -1.92 -8.27 17.28
N LYS A 281 -2.98 -9.04 17.63
CA LYS A 281 -3.59 -9.03 18.97
C LYS A 281 -2.77 -9.84 19.95
#